data_0b38ac1761e99166fe54f830af4b41cb
#
_entry.id   0b38ac1761e99166fe54f830af4b41cb
#
_cell.length_a   1.000
_cell.length_b   1.000
_cell.length_c   1.000
_cell.angle_alpha   90.00
_cell.angle_beta   90.00
_cell.angle_gamma   90.00
#
_symmetry.space_group_name_H-M   'P 1'
#
loop_
_entity.id
_entity.type
_entity.pdbx_description
1 polymer ?
#
loop_
_entity_poly.entity_id
_entity_poly.type
_entity_poly.pdbx_seq_one_letter_code
_entity_poly.pdbx_strand_id
1 'polypeptide(L)'
;MADDVAREPPRIRAAVPKDVGLLLELFTELARYEHLEHEMRATEEQLAEALFSEQPAAEALIAELNSEPVGYALFFPTFSSFLATDGMWLEDLFVRPVHRGAGVGRALLSAVAARVHERGGGRLEWAALDWNELALGFYRRLGARTMGEWITHRLHGDALARLAGESADRPA
;
A
#
# COMPACT_ATOMS: atom_id res chain seq x y z
N MET A 1 -18.71 -26.73 24.37
CA MET A 1 -17.63 -26.96 23.39
C MET A 1 -17.92 -26.02 22.26
N ALA A 2 -17.19 -24.91 22.16
CA ALA A 2 -17.33 -23.99 21.04
C ALA A 2 -16.66 -24.67 19.84
N ASP A 3 -17.40 -24.86 18.76
CA ASP A 3 -16.87 -25.34 17.49
C ASP A 3 -15.74 -24.39 17.05
N ASP A 4 -14.51 -24.87 17.15
CA ASP A 4 -13.34 -24.29 16.49
C ASP A 4 -13.47 -24.61 14.98
N VAL A 5 -14.37 -23.88 14.32
CA VAL A 5 -14.45 -23.90 12.86
C VAL A 5 -13.13 -23.31 12.38
N ALA A 6 -12.22 -24.18 11.97
CA ALA A 6 -10.95 -23.78 11.36
C ALA A 6 -11.25 -22.74 10.27
N ARG A 7 -10.99 -21.45 10.55
CA ARG A 7 -11.17 -20.38 9.57
C ARG A 7 -10.22 -20.65 8.42
N GLU A 8 -10.76 -20.74 7.22
CA GLU A 8 -9.91 -20.85 6.03
C GLU A 8 -8.87 -19.70 6.03
N PRO A 9 -7.61 -19.99 5.68
CA PRO A 9 -6.60 -18.96 5.58
C PRO A 9 -7.01 -17.94 4.50
N PRO A 10 -6.66 -16.65 4.68
CA PRO A 10 -6.97 -15.64 3.68
C PRO A 10 -6.29 -15.97 2.36
N ARG A 11 -7.04 -15.93 1.28
CA ARG A 11 -6.53 -16.05 -0.08
C ARG A 11 -6.04 -14.69 -0.55
N ILE A 12 -4.78 -14.63 -1.00
CA ILE A 12 -4.21 -13.43 -1.59
C ILE A 12 -4.06 -13.62 -3.09
N ARG A 13 -4.55 -12.64 -3.85
CA ARG A 13 -4.42 -12.64 -5.32
C ARG A 13 -4.03 -11.27 -5.84
N ALA A 14 -3.41 -11.22 -7.01
CA ALA A 14 -3.22 -9.96 -7.72
C ALA A 14 -4.59 -9.36 -8.10
N ALA A 15 -4.67 -8.04 -8.06
CA ALA A 15 -5.79 -7.32 -8.63
C ALA A 15 -5.77 -7.45 -10.16
N VAL A 16 -6.95 -7.41 -10.77
CA VAL A 16 -7.14 -7.43 -12.22
C VAL A 16 -8.04 -6.25 -12.62
N PRO A 17 -8.13 -5.86 -13.91
CA PRO A 17 -8.88 -4.68 -14.34
C PRO A 17 -10.32 -4.59 -13.83
N LYS A 18 -11.01 -5.70 -13.69
CA LYS A 18 -12.37 -5.74 -13.13
C LYS A 18 -12.47 -5.37 -11.65
N ASP A 19 -11.35 -5.32 -10.94
CA ASP A 19 -11.32 -5.00 -9.51
C ASP A 19 -11.19 -3.49 -9.25
N VAL A 20 -11.11 -2.65 -10.28
CA VAL A 20 -10.92 -1.19 -10.14
C VAL A 20 -11.97 -0.57 -9.22
N GLY A 21 -13.26 -0.85 -9.46
CA GLY A 21 -14.33 -0.33 -8.61
C GLY A 21 -14.23 -0.80 -7.15
N LEU A 22 -13.87 -2.09 -6.94
CA LEU A 22 -13.62 -2.64 -5.60
C LEU A 22 -12.41 -1.94 -4.93
N LEU A 23 -11.32 -1.72 -5.65
CA LEU A 23 -10.16 -1.01 -5.11
C LEU A 23 -10.51 0.42 -4.71
N LEU A 24 -11.28 1.13 -5.54
CA LEU A 24 -11.73 2.49 -5.22
C LEU A 24 -12.61 2.52 -3.95
N GLU A 25 -13.49 1.51 -3.78
CA GLU A 25 -14.27 1.34 -2.55
C GLU A 25 -13.35 1.15 -1.33
N LEU A 26 -12.39 0.21 -1.41
CA LEU A 26 -11.47 -0.08 -0.32
C LEU A 26 -10.54 1.10 0.02
N PHE A 27 -10.10 1.86 -0.99
CA PHE A 27 -9.33 3.11 -0.78
C PHE A 27 -10.17 4.16 -0.04
N THR A 28 -11.45 4.28 -0.42
CA THR A 28 -12.38 5.18 0.26
C THR A 28 -12.63 4.75 1.71
N GLU A 29 -12.71 3.45 1.98
CA GLU A 29 -12.82 2.92 3.34
C GLU A 29 -11.56 3.21 4.18
N LEU A 30 -10.36 3.10 3.59
CA LEU A 30 -9.11 3.48 4.24
C LEU A 30 -9.08 4.98 4.53
N ALA A 31 -9.39 5.83 3.53
CA ALA A 31 -9.41 7.28 3.70
C ALA A 31 -10.37 7.69 4.84
N ARG A 32 -11.52 7.03 4.95
CA ARG A 32 -12.46 7.25 6.06
C ARG A 32 -11.87 6.84 7.41
N TYR A 33 -11.20 5.70 7.45
CA TYR A 33 -10.52 5.22 8.67
C TYR A 33 -9.43 6.19 9.15
N GLU A 34 -8.73 6.82 8.21
CA GLU A 34 -7.65 7.79 8.47
C GLU A 34 -8.14 9.24 8.60
N HIS A 35 -9.45 9.50 8.45
CA HIS A 35 -10.04 10.85 8.44
C HIS A 35 -9.54 11.75 7.29
N LEU A 36 -9.21 11.15 6.15
CA LEU A 36 -8.64 11.78 4.95
C LEU A 36 -9.59 11.72 3.74
N GLU A 37 -10.92 11.53 3.94
CA GLU A 37 -11.88 11.47 2.83
C GLU A 37 -11.83 12.71 1.92
N HIS A 38 -11.49 13.85 2.48
CA HIS A 38 -11.35 15.10 1.73
C HIS A 38 -10.17 15.12 0.73
N GLU A 39 -9.20 14.22 0.90
CA GLU A 39 -8.09 14.02 -0.01
C GLU A 39 -8.40 13.03 -1.14
N MET A 40 -9.50 12.26 -1.02
CA MET A 40 -9.87 11.23 -1.97
C MET A 40 -10.38 11.87 -3.27
N ARG A 41 -9.61 11.73 -4.37
CA ARG A 41 -9.88 12.32 -5.69
C ARG A 41 -9.71 11.33 -6.83
N ALA A 42 -9.25 10.12 -6.54
CA ALA A 42 -9.02 9.11 -7.55
C ALA A 42 -10.33 8.72 -8.24
N THR A 43 -10.29 8.53 -9.56
CA THR A 43 -11.38 7.97 -10.35
C THR A 43 -11.05 6.55 -10.82
N GLU A 44 -12.06 5.80 -11.24
CA GLU A 44 -11.85 4.46 -11.79
C GLU A 44 -10.94 4.50 -13.02
N GLU A 45 -11.07 5.49 -13.90
CA GLU A 45 -10.24 5.63 -15.09
C GLU A 45 -8.78 5.87 -14.72
N GLN A 46 -8.52 6.74 -13.74
CA GLN A 46 -7.16 7.02 -13.26
C GLN A 46 -6.53 5.78 -12.61
N LEU A 47 -7.31 5.03 -11.83
CA LEU A 47 -6.84 3.78 -11.21
C LEU A 47 -6.58 2.69 -12.25
N ALA A 48 -7.45 2.55 -13.25
CA ALA A 48 -7.25 1.60 -14.33
C ALA A 48 -5.95 1.88 -15.08
N GLU A 49 -5.67 3.14 -15.42
CA GLU A 49 -4.43 3.55 -16.08
C GLU A 49 -3.21 3.29 -15.18
N ALA A 50 -3.28 3.70 -13.90
CA ALA A 50 -2.16 3.57 -12.97
C ALA A 50 -1.78 2.12 -12.65
N LEU A 51 -2.74 1.20 -12.66
CA LEU A 51 -2.53 -0.19 -12.22
C LEU A 51 -2.46 -1.19 -13.37
N PHE A 52 -3.04 -0.88 -14.54
CA PHE A 52 -3.25 -1.89 -15.58
C PHE A 52 -2.83 -1.43 -17.00
N SER A 53 -2.15 -0.28 -17.13
CA SER A 53 -1.53 0.12 -18.39
C SER A 53 -0.31 -0.74 -18.72
N GLU A 54 0.30 -0.52 -19.89
CA GLU A 54 1.54 -1.20 -20.28
C GLU A 54 2.72 -0.93 -19.34
N GLN A 55 2.73 0.22 -18.65
CA GLN A 55 3.73 0.61 -17.67
C GLN A 55 3.03 1.05 -16.37
N PRO A 56 2.54 0.10 -15.57
CA PRO A 56 1.81 0.43 -14.37
C PRO A 56 2.69 1.15 -13.34
N ALA A 57 2.14 2.18 -12.71
CA ALA A 57 2.81 2.94 -11.66
C ALA A 57 2.87 2.18 -10.33
N ALA A 58 1.91 1.27 -10.09
CA ALA A 58 1.81 0.49 -8.87
C ALA A 58 1.16 -0.88 -9.13
N GLU A 59 1.27 -1.76 -8.15
CA GLU A 59 0.63 -3.07 -8.12
C GLU A 59 -0.30 -3.16 -6.91
N ALA A 60 -1.38 -3.92 -7.05
CA ALA A 60 -2.30 -4.18 -5.96
C ALA A 60 -2.54 -5.68 -5.74
N LEU A 61 -2.63 -6.07 -4.47
CA LEU A 61 -3.09 -7.38 -4.03
C LEU A 61 -4.42 -7.24 -3.31
N ILE A 62 -5.31 -8.21 -3.50
CA ILE A 62 -6.59 -8.30 -2.81
C ILE A 62 -6.57 -9.53 -1.91
N ALA A 63 -7.02 -9.36 -0.67
CA ALA A 63 -7.25 -10.46 0.25
C ALA A 63 -8.73 -10.84 0.28
N GLU A 64 -9.00 -12.13 0.22
CA GLU A 64 -10.33 -12.70 0.27
C GLU A 64 -10.45 -13.68 1.45
N LEU A 65 -11.59 -13.65 2.14
CA LEU A 65 -12.05 -14.66 3.09
C LEU A 65 -13.38 -15.21 2.58
N ASN A 66 -13.48 -16.53 2.40
CA ASN A 66 -14.69 -17.18 1.84
C ASN A 66 -15.15 -16.52 0.52
N SER A 67 -14.20 -16.18 -0.35
CA SER A 67 -14.43 -15.48 -1.62
C SER A 67 -14.95 -14.04 -1.49
N GLU A 68 -15.02 -13.48 -0.27
CA GLU A 68 -15.36 -12.09 -0.03
C GLU A 68 -14.07 -11.25 0.05
N PRO A 69 -13.93 -10.18 -0.74
CA PRO A 69 -12.81 -9.25 -0.62
C PRO A 69 -12.87 -8.51 0.73
N VAL A 70 -11.81 -8.61 1.52
CA VAL A 70 -11.78 -8.07 2.88
C VAL A 70 -10.63 -7.11 3.15
N GLY A 71 -9.75 -6.89 2.17
CA GLY A 71 -8.63 -5.99 2.31
C GLY A 71 -7.73 -5.97 1.08
N TYR A 72 -6.76 -5.08 1.08
CA TYR A 72 -5.81 -4.93 -0.02
C TYR A 72 -4.43 -4.46 0.45
N ALA A 73 -3.45 -4.60 -0.42
CA ALA A 73 -2.16 -3.93 -0.34
C ALA A 73 -1.86 -3.24 -1.68
N LEU A 74 -1.44 -1.98 -1.65
CA LEU A 74 -0.96 -1.21 -2.80
C LEU A 74 0.52 -0.94 -2.62
N PHE A 75 1.34 -1.19 -3.63
CA PHE A 75 2.79 -1.06 -3.53
C PHE A 75 3.43 -0.80 -4.89
N PHE A 76 4.65 -0.25 -4.87
CA PHE A 76 5.41 0.05 -6.07
C PHE A 76 6.92 -0.10 -5.84
N PRO A 77 7.72 -0.32 -6.90
CA PRO A 77 9.15 -0.50 -6.78
C PRO A 77 9.88 0.78 -6.35
N THR A 78 10.92 0.61 -5.54
CA THR A 78 11.89 1.64 -5.16
C THR A 78 13.30 1.17 -5.44
N PHE A 79 14.28 2.07 -5.38
CA PHE A 79 15.68 1.74 -5.58
C PHE A 79 16.55 2.31 -4.46
N SER A 80 17.50 1.53 -3.96
CA SER A 80 18.49 1.98 -3.00
C SER A 80 19.81 2.27 -3.67
N SER A 81 20.20 3.54 -3.74
CA SER A 81 21.51 3.94 -4.29
C SER A 81 22.68 3.39 -3.46
N PHE A 82 22.51 3.22 -2.14
CA PHE A 82 23.58 2.70 -1.28
C PHE A 82 23.80 1.20 -1.42
N LEU A 83 22.74 0.46 -1.68
CA LEU A 83 22.80 -1.00 -1.85
C LEU A 83 22.87 -1.42 -3.32
N ALA A 84 22.57 -0.51 -4.25
CA ALA A 84 22.37 -0.79 -5.67
C ALA A 84 21.37 -1.94 -5.91
N THR A 85 20.33 -1.99 -5.08
CA THR A 85 19.29 -3.03 -5.15
C THR A 85 17.90 -2.41 -5.17
N ASP A 86 16.97 -3.15 -5.74
CA ASP A 86 15.56 -2.81 -5.72
C ASP A 86 14.97 -3.00 -4.31
N GLY A 87 13.90 -2.30 -4.07
CA GLY A 87 13.05 -2.45 -2.90
C GLY A 87 11.59 -2.25 -3.30
N MET A 88 10.70 -2.21 -2.32
CA MET A 88 9.32 -1.80 -2.53
C MET A 88 8.88 -0.81 -1.47
N TRP A 89 8.04 0.13 -1.89
CA TRP A 89 7.25 0.97 -1.04
C TRP A 89 5.83 0.41 -0.98
N LEU A 90 5.38 0.10 0.22
CA LEU A 90 3.98 -0.23 0.48
C LEU A 90 3.25 1.09 0.76
N GLU A 91 2.40 1.50 -0.18
CA GLU A 91 1.61 2.73 -0.05
C GLU A 91 0.48 2.52 0.94
N ASP A 92 -0.29 1.44 0.72
CA ASP A 92 -1.44 1.12 1.56
C ASP A 92 -1.43 -0.34 2.01
N LEU A 93 -1.87 -0.56 3.24
CA LEU A 93 -2.25 -1.87 3.77
C LEU A 93 -3.55 -1.72 4.57
N PHE A 94 -4.64 -2.19 4.01
CA PHE A 94 -5.94 -2.08 4.63
C PHE A 94 -6.64 -3.42 4.79
N VAL A 95 -7.27 -3.60 5.93
CA VAL A 95 -8.18 -4.74 6.21
C VAL A 95 -9.43 -4.16 6.86
N ARG A 96 -10.58 -4.49 6.30
CA ARG A 96 -11.89 -4.10 6.85
C ARG A 96 -11.94 -4.42 8.34
N PRO A 97 -12.36 -3.50 9.21
CA PRO A 97 -12.28 -3.65 10.67
C PRO A 97 -12.86 -4.96 11.21
N VAL A 98 -13.97 -5.42 10.66
CA VAL A 98 -14.66 -6.65 11.06
C VAL A 98 -13.88 -7.94 10.78
N HIS A 99 -12.87 -7.88 9.90
CA HIS A 99 -12.01 -9.00 9.52
C HIS A 99 -10.59 -8.91 10.09
N ARG A 100 -10.32 -7.88 10.93
CA ARG A 100 -9.03 -7.76 11.62
C ARG A 100 -8.86 -8.88 12.66
N GLY A 101 -7.61 -9.22 12.95
CA GLY A 101 -7.29 -10.33 13.87
C GLY A 101 -7.35 -11.73 13.23
N ALA A 102 -7.83 -11.86 11.98
CA ALA A 102 -7.90 -13.13 11.24
C ALA A 102 -6.64 -13.43 10.40
N GLY A 103 -5.51 -12.72 10.62
CA GLY A 103 -4.26 -12.95 9.90
C GLY A 103 -4.17 -12.29 8.51
N VAL A 104 -5.24 -11.63 8.04
CA VAL A 104 -5.33 -11.03 6.69
C VAL A 104 -4.20 -10.04 6.40
N GLY A 105 -3.98 -9.08 7.30
CA GLY A 105 -2.91 -8.08 7.13
C GLY A 105 -1.52 -8.72 7.06
N ARG A 106 -1.28 -9.78 7.85
CA ARG A 106 -0.02 -10.53 7.79
C ARG A 106 0.13 -11.26 6.45
N ALA A 107 -0.93 -11.86 5.94
CA ALA A 107 -0.90 -12.56 4.66
C ALA A 107 -0.62 -11.60 3.50
N LEU A 108 -1.28 -10.42 3.48
CA LEU A 108 -1.01 -9.36 2.49
C LEU A 108 0.44 -8.89 2.55
N LEU A 109 0.93 -8.52 3.74
CA LEU A 109 2.31 -8.03 3.88
C LEU A 109 3.34 -9.11 3.53
N SER A 110 3.08 -10.38 3.87
CA SER A 110 3.93 -11.50 3.48
C SER A 110 3.97 -11.69 1.97
N ALA A 111 2.84 -11.51 1.28
CA ALA A 111 2.78 -11.60 -0.17
C ALA A 111 3.56 -10.47 -0.86
N VAL A 112 3.51 -9.24 -0.31
CA VAL A 112 4.36 -8.13 -0.80
C VAL A 112 5.83 -8.41 -0.52
N ALA A 113 6.20 -8.90 0.66
CA ALA A 113 7.58 -9.27 0.99
C ALA A 113 8.13 -10.37 0.07
N ALA A 114 7.30 -11.35 -0.30
CA ALA A 114 7.66 -12.36 -1.30
C ALA A 114 8.00 -11.74 -2.66
N ARG A 115 7.21 -10.72 -3.12
CA ARG A 115 7.50 -9.97 -4.35
C ARG A 115 8.83 -9.23 -4.30
N VAL A 116 9.18 -8.64 -3.14
CA VAL A 116 10.51 -8.03 -2.94
C VAL A 116 11.59 -9.08 -3.14
N HIS A 117 11.45 -10.23 -2.49
CA HIS A 117 12.45 -11.31 -2.53
C HIS A 117 12.60 -11.91 -3.93
N GLU A 118 11.49 -12.17 -4.63
CA GLU A 118 11.46 -12.70 -6.01
C GLU A 118 12.18 -11.79 -7.01
N ARG A 119 12.18 -10.48 -6.76
CA ARG A 119 12.88 -9.47 -7.58
C ARG A 119 14.33 -9.23 -7.14
N GLY A 120 14.83 -9.98 -6.16
CA GLY A 120 16.17 -9.77 -5.60
C GLY A 120 16.29 -8.49 -4.77
N GLY A 121 15.16 -7.91 -4.36
CA GLY A 121 15.12 -6.68 -3.58
C GLY A 121 15.56 -6.88 -2.14
N GLY A 122 16.09 -5.81 -1.53
CA GLY A 122 16.69 -5.86 -0.20
C GLY A 122 15.82 -5.26 0.92
N ARG A 123 14.70 -4.59 0.59
CA ARG A 123 13.89 -3.90 1.59
C ARG A 123 12.44 -3.69 1.18
N LEU A 124 11.58 -3.66 2.18
CA LEU A 124 10.19 -3.23 2.09
C LEU A 124 9.98 -2.09 3.09
N GLU A 125 9.51 -0.95 2.60
CA GLU A 125 9.36 0.28 3.39
C GLU A 125 7.94 0.80 3.27
N TRP A 126 7.48 1.51 4.30
CA TRP A 126 6.17 2.16 4.35
C TRP A 126 6.16 3.29 5.38
N ALA A 127 5.13 4.12 5.34
CA ALA A 127 4.78 5.05 6.39
C ALA A 127 3.52 4.58 7.13
N ALA A 128 3.37 5.00 8.36
CA ALA A 128 2.16 4.81 9.15
C ALA A 128 1.89 6.06 9.96
N LEU A 129 0.61 6.39 10.15
CA LEU A 129 0.22 7.51 10.98
C LEU A 129 0.62 7.24 12.44
N ASP A 130 1.20 8.24 13.09
CA ASP A 130 1.79 8.13 14.44
C ASP A 130 0.77 7.78 15.53
N TRP A 131 -0.48 8.13 15.34
CA TRP A 131 -1.59 7.80 16.23
C TRP A 131 -2.14 6.38 16.01
N ASN A 132 -1.79 5.69 14.91
CA ASN A 132 -2.34 4.38 14.58
C ASN A 132 -1.61 3.25 15.34
N GLU A 133 -1.80 3.20 16.65
CA GLU A 133 -1.15 2.22 17.54
C GLU A 133 -1.46 0.77 17.15
N LEU A 134 -2.62 0.51 16.53
CA LEU A 134 -2.97 -0.82 16.05
C LEU A 134 -1.99 -1.28 14.95
N ALA A 135 -1.76 -0.42 13.97
CA ALA A 135 -0.83 -0.69 12.87
C ALA A 135 0.62 -0.71 13.37
N LEU A 136 1.03 0.27 14.17
CA LEU A 136 2.38 0.34 14.74
C LEU A 136 2.71 -0.91 15.57
N GLY A 137 1.76 -1.36 16.40
CA GLY A 137 1.91 -2.59 17.16
C GLY A 137 1.99 -3.85 16.29
N PHE A 138 1.23 -3.89 15.19
CA PHE A 138 1.29 -4.97 14.22
C PHE A 138 2.67 -5.02 13.54
N TYR A 139 3.19 -3.92 13.05
CA TYR A 139 4.49 -3.85 12.38
C TYR A 139 5.65 -4.21 13.32
N ARG A 140 5.63 -3.72 14.57
CA ARG A 140 6.63 -4.09 15.60
C ARG A 140 6.68 -5.61 15.82
N ARG A 141 5.54 -6.30 15.89
CA ARG A 141 5.49 -7.78 16.04
C ARG A 141 6.05 -8.54 14.83
N LEU A 142 6.12 -7.91 13.67
CA LEU A 142 6.74 -8.49 12.47
C LEU A 142 8.25 -8.21 12.38
N GLY A 143 8.81 -7.45 13.33
CA GLY A 143 10.22 -7.10 13.34
C GLY A 143 10.57 -5.84 12.54
N ALA A 144 9.56 -5.07 12.09
CA ALA A 144 9.80 -3.79 11.43
C ALA A 144 10.38 -2.77 12.43
N ARG A 145 11.35 -1.99 11.96
CA ARG A 145 11.97 -0.92 12.75
C ARG A 145 11.52 0.43 12.23
N THR A 146 11.17 1.32 13.15
CA THR A 146 10.88 2.72 12.81
C THR A 146 12.15 3.46 12.44
N MET A 147 12.13 4.18 11.34
CA MET A 147 13.25 4.99 10.84
C MET A 147 13.09 6.44 11.33
N GLY A 148 13.15 6.65 12.64
CA GLY A 148 12.83 7.94 13.30
C GLY A 148 13.80 9.09 12.99
N GLU A 149 14.96 8.80 12.40
CA GLU A 149 15.94 9.82 11.97
C GLU A 149 15.56 10.44 10.61
N TRP A 150 14.60 9.84 9.87
CA TRP A 150 14.17 10.31 8.56
C TRP A 150 12.85 11.04 8.67
N ILE A 151 12.81 12.26 8.13
CA ILE A 151 11.60 13.07 8.08
C ILE A 151 11.09 13.08 6.65
N THR A 152 9.86 12.66 6.45
CA THR A 152 9.21 12.71 5.13
C THR A 152 8.90 14.16 4.76
N HIS A 153 9.30 14.59 3.56
CA HIS A 153 8.97 15.88 2.99
C HIS A 153 8.09 15.69 1.77
N ARG A 154 7.12 16.60 1.59
CA ARG A 154 6.19 16.56 0.45
C ARG A 154 6.07 17.95 -0.18
N LEU A 155 6.25 18.00 -1.49
CA LEU A 155 5.86 19.15 -2.31
C LEU A 155 4.64 18.78 -3.15
N HIS A 156 3.62 19.60 -3.15
CA HIS A 156 2.41 19.42 -3.95
C HIS A 156 1.83 20.77 -4.40
N GLY A 157 0.85 20.73 -5.31
CA GLY A 157 0.12 21.92 -5.79
C GLY A 157 1.06 23.00 -6.30
N ASP A 158 0.78 24.25 -5.93
CA ASP A 158 1.51 25.44 -6.42
C ASP A 158 3.00 25.42 -6.04
N ALA A 159 3.38 24.83 -4.90
CA ALA A 159 4.78 24.75 -4.52
C ALA A 159 5.57 23.83 -5.46
N LEU A 160 4.99 22.70 -5.85
CA LEU A 160 5.58 21.79 -6.84
C LEU A 160 5.64 22.45 -8.22
N ALA A 161 4.57 23.11 -8.65
CA ALA A 161 4.50 23.81 -9.94
C ALA A 161 5.55 24.94 -10.04
N ARG A 162 5.72 25.75 -8.99
CA ARG A 162 6.75 26.80 -8.96
C ARG A 162 8.15 26.22 -9.12
N LEU A 163 8.48 25.18 -8.34
CA LEU A 163 9.81 24.57 -8.41
C LEU A 163 10.08 23.94 -9.79
N ALA A 164 9.08 23.35 -10.42
CA ALA A 164 9.18 22.80 -11.78
C ALA A 164 9.43 23.92 -12.83
N GLY A 165 8.76 25.09 -12.69
CA GLY A 165 8.94 26.25 -13.55
C GLY A 165 10.37 26.83 -13.48
N GLU A 166 11.02 26.83 -12.33
CA GLU A 166 12.40 27.30 -12.19
C GLU A 166 13.42 26.48 -12.99
N SER A 167 13.11 25.22 -13.33
CA SER A 167 13.93 24.37 -14.19
C SER A 167 13.82 24.74 -15.66
N ALA A 168 12.65 25.26 -16.10
CA ALA A 168 12.41 25.64 -17.49
C ALA A 168 13.10 26.98 -17.87
N ASP A 169 13.35 27.84 -16.90
CA ASP A 169 13.98 29.16 -17.09
C ASP A 169 15.52 29.15 -17.00
N ARG A 170 16.15 28.00 -16.78
CA ARG A 170 17.63 27.89 -16.77
C ARG A 170 18.15 27.65 -18.18
N PRO A 171 18.95 28.58 -18.76
CA PRO A 171 19.68 28.31 -20.00
C PRO A 171 20.67 27.16 -19.78
N ALA A 172 20.76 26.28 -20.76
CA ALA A 172 21.65 25.12 -20.79
C ALA A 172 23.14 25.56 -20.78
#